data_2a905698385bc2661497f0431122064f
#
_entry.id   2a905698385bc2661497f0431122064f
#
_cell.length_a   1.000
_cell.length_b   1.000
_cell.length_c   1.000
_cell.angle_alpha   90.00
_cell.angle_beta   90.00
_cell.angle_gamma   90.00
#
_symmetry.space_group_name_H-M   'P 1'
#
loop_
_entity.id
_entity.type
_entity.pdbx_description
1 polymer ?
#
loop_
_entity_poly.entity_id
_entity_poly.type
_entity_poly.pdbx_seq_one_letter_code
_entity_poly.pdbx_strand_id
1 'polypeptide(L)'
;ELDDGGRGYKQTFPVTVLHEEVEYSPYTASVYEYCPAPGQFVNTMPIYEPGDDTETMRQKAEDDLVNDVMITLGAYGGYVTFAFDHTVVNVPGEKDFYIKGNSFYSDIPGYAEQRGGNCEPGIVMVAFDRNMNGRPDDDEWYELAGSEYTSSATIKNYTITYHRPTSILDKVKWTDNQGNEGYVNRN
;
A
#
# COMPACT_ATOMS: atom_id res chain seq x y z
N GLU A 1 9.60 -8.81 -49.03
CA GLU A 1 10.11 -8.78 -50.43
C GLU A 1 10.33 -10.25 -50.84
N LEU A 2 9.50 -10.73 -51.77
CA LEU A 2 9.66 -12.07 -52.37
C LEU A 2 10.32 -11.88 -53.73
N ASP A 3 11.48 -12.48 -53.93
CA ASP A 3 12.21 -12.49 -55.19
C ASP A 3 11.82 -13.73 -56.01
N ASP A 4 11.17 -13.54 -57.14
CA ASP A 4 10.88 -14.58 -58.12
C ASP A 4 11.75 -14.35 -59.35
N GLY A 5 12.99 -14.87 -59.27
CA GLY A 5 13.90 -14.91 -60.41
C GLY A 5 14.20 -13.55 -61.06
N GLY A 6 14.27 -12.49 -60.26
CA GLY A 6 14.58 -11.12 -60.72
C GLY A 6 13.35 -10.22 -60.95
N ARG A 7 12.16 -10.71 -60.63
CA ARG A 7 10.95 -9.90 -60.59
C ARG A 7 10.54 -9.68 -59.15
N GLY A 8 10.94 -8.56 -58.54
CA GLY A 8 10.51 -8.17 -57.21
C GLY A 8 9.05 -7.74 -57.21
N TYR A 9 8.25 -8.34 -56.32
CA TYR A 9 6.89 -7.89 -56.02
C TYR A 9 6.90 -7.07 -54.74
N LYS A 10 6.41 -5.85 -54.79
CA LYS A 10 6.22 -5.00 -53.62
C LYS A 10 4.72 -4.80 -53.43
N GLN A 11 4.19 -5.30 -52.33
CA GLN A 11 2.82 -5.06 -51.93
C GLN A 11 2.82 -4.14 -50.68
N THR A 12 2.09 -3.06 -50.77
CA THR A 12 1.94 -2.11 -49.67
C THR A 12 0.53 -2.25 -49.13
N PHE A 13 0.46 -2.51 -47.82
CA PHE A 13 -0.82 -2.53 -47.12
C PHE A 13 -0.93 -1.25 -46.28
N PRO A 14 -2.06 -0.54 -46.34
CA PRO A 14 -2.33 0.51 -45.37
C PRO A 14 -2.57 -0.12 -44.02
N VAL A 15 -1.79 0.26 -43.01
CA VAL A 15 -2.01 -0.11 -41.61
C VAL A 15 -2.56 1.14 -40.94
N THR A 16 -3.79 1.06 -40.48
CA THR A 16 -4.38 2.07 -39.61
C THR A 16 -4.15 1.64 -38.18
N VAL A 17 -3.33 2.38 -37.46
CA VAL A 17 -3.18 2.23 -36.02
C VAL A 17 -4.32 3.05 -35.38
N LEU A 18 -5.29 2.36 -34.81
CA LEU A 18 -6.29 3.01 -33.98
C LEU A 18 -5.64 3.24 -32.62
N HIS A 19 -5.46 4.49 -32.26
CA HIS A 19 -5.05 4.87 -30.92
C HIS A 19 -6.34 5.02 -30.11
N GLU A 20 -6.59 4.07 -29.25
CA GLU A 20 -7.64 4.18 -28.24
C GLU A 20 -7.05 4.97 -27.06
N GLU A 21 -7.61 6.12 -26.75
CA GLU A 21 -7.25 6.85 -25.54
C GLU A 21 -7.85 6.08 -24.35
N VAL A 22 -7.01 5.41 -23.59
CA VAL A 22 -7.40 4.77 -22.34
C VAL A 22 -7.21 5.79 -21.23
N GLU A 23 -8.30 6.17 -20.57
CA GLU A 23 -8.23 6.98 -19.35
C GLU A 23 -7.92 6.07 -18.18
N TYR A 24 -6.83 6.35 -17.49
CA TYR A 24 -6.42 5.65 -16.27
C TYR A 24 -6.84 6.42 -15.02
N SER A 25 -7.18 5.70 -13.97
CA SER A 25 -7.47 6.30 -12.67
C SER A 25 -6.17 6.81 -12.02
N PRO A 26 -6.13 8.04 -11.48
CA PRO A 26 -5.00 8.50 -10.68
C PRO A 26 -4.96 7.87 -9.27
N TYR A 27 -5.97 7.09 -8.89
CA TYR A 27 -6.11 6.47 -7.58
C TYR A 27 -5.90 4.96 -7.66
N THR A 28 -5.85 4.33 -6.48
CA THR A 28 -5.91 2.87 -6.33
C THR A 28 -7.08 2.30 -7.12
N ALA A 29 -6.85 1.25 -7.87
CA ALA A 29 -7.88 0.58 -8.67
C ALA A 29 -8.37 -0.71 -8.01
N SER A 30 -7.52 -1.39 -7.26
CA SER A 30 -7.88 -2.63 -6.57
C SER A 30 -7.03 -2.86 -5.32
N VAL A 31 -7.58 -3.61 -4.36
CA VAL A 31 -6.88 -4.08 -3.16
C VAL A 31 -6.79 -5.60 -3.21
N TYR A 32 -5.57 -6.12 -3.20
CA TYR A 32 -5.33 -7.58 -3.17
C TYR A 32 -5.44 -8.14 -1.76
N GLU A 33 -4.94 -7.40 -0.79
CA GLU A 33 -4.94 -7.82 0.61
C GLU A 33 -5.04 -6.62 1.54
N TYR A 34 -5.84 -6.76 2.58
CA TYR A 34 -5.95 -5.80 3.67
C TYR A 34 -5.81 -6.55 5.00
N CYS A 35 -4.73 -6.31 5.69
CA CYS A 35 -4.37 -6.98 6.93
C CYS A 35 -3.96 -5.96 8.01
N PRO A 36 -4.91 -5.24 8.63
CA PRO A 36 -4.62 -4.29 9.68
C PRO A 36 -4.14 -5.03 10.94
N ALA A 37 -3.09 -4.49 11.59
CA ALA A 37 -2.69 -4.97 12.90
C ALA A 37 -3.59 -4.38 14.00
N PRO A 38 -3.70 -5.02 15.17
CA PRO A 38 -4.42 -4.45 16.29
C PRO A 38 -3.91 -3.05 16.64
N GLY A 39 -4.77 -2.05 16.61
CA GLY A 39 -4.36 -0.67 16.81
C GLY A 39 -5.54 0.29 16.81
N GLN A 40 -5.24 1.59 16.77
CA GLN A 40 -6.23 2.64 16.75
C GLN A 40 -7.01 2.63 15.42
N PHE A 41 -8.29 2.91 15.47
CA PHE A 41 -9.21 3.03 14.32
C PHE A 41 -9.42 1.77 13.46
N VAL A 42 -8.90 0.60 13.84
CA VAL A 42 -8.99 -0.65 13.07
C VAL A 42 -10.42 -1.08 12.76
N ASN A 43 -11.39 -0.71 13.64
CA ASN A 43 -12.80 -1.06 13.45
C ASN A 43 -13.65 0.07 12.88
N THR A 44 -13.04 1.19 12.53
CA THR A 44 -13.76 2.40 12.09
C THR A 44 -13.28 2.95 10.76
N MET A 45 -12.13 2.50 10.26
CA MET A 45 -11.58 2.94 8.98
C MET A 45 -10.87 1.78 8.27
N PRO A 46 -11.58 1.00 7.45
CA PRO A 46 -13.02 1.01 7.19
C PRO A 46 -13.87 0.51 8.36
N ILE A 47 -15.16 0.81 8.33
CA ILE A 47 -16.09 0.45 9.41
C ILE A 47 -16.30 -1.06 9.43
N TYR A 48 -15.94 -1.70 10.55
CA TYR A 48 -16.24 -3.10 10.81
C TYR A 48 -17.68 -3.26 11.35
N GLU A 49 -18.41 -4.20 10.80
CA GLU A 49 -19.74 -4.61 11.28
C GLU A 49 -19.71 -6.07 11.74
N PRO A 50 -20.52 -6.43 12.76
CA PRO A 50 -20.58 -7.80 13.22
C PRO A 50 -20.97 -8.77 12.10
N GLY A 51 -20.06 -9.69 11.80
CA GLY A 51 -20.23 -10.66 10.71
C GLY A 51 -19.33 -10.43 9.52
N ASP A 52 -18.64 -9.29 9.46
CA ASP A 52 -17.61 -9.05 8.44
C ASP A 52 -16.47 -10.07 8.59
N ASP A 53 -16.12 -10.67 7.49
CA ASP A 53 -14.93 -11.51 7.35
C ASP A 53 -13.78 -10.74 6.68
N THR A 54 -12.67 -11.42 6.49
CA THR A 54 -11.47 -10.82 5.86
C THR A 54 -11.75 -10.28 4.46
N GLU A 55 -12.55 -10.99 3.67
CA GLU A 55 -12.87 -10.58 2.31
C GLU A 55 -13.80 -9.37 2.28
N THR A 56 -14.78 -9.33 3.16
CA THR A 56 -15.65 -8.16 3.33
C THR A 56 -14.85 -6.92 3.73
N MET A 57 -13.91 -7.07 4.67
CA MET A 57 -13.05 -5.96 5.09
C MET A 57 -12.07 -5.53 3.99
N ARG A 58 -11.54 -6.47 3.19
CA ARG A 58 -10.73 -6.17 2.01
C ARG A 58 -11.52 -5.33 1.01
N GLN A 59 -12.77 -5.73 0.72
CA GLN A 59 -13.63 -5.00 -0.21
C GLN A 59 -13.97 -3.59 0.30
N LYS A 60 -14.26 -3.44 1.59
CA LYS A 60 -14.48 -2.12 2.20
C LYS A 60 -13.24 -1.23 2.11
N ALA A 61 -12.05 -1.80 2.31
CA ALA A 61 -10.80 -1.06 2.13
C ALA A 61 -10.56 -0.65 0.67
N GLU A 62 -10.93 -1.49 -0.29
CA GLU A 62 -10.89 -1.17 -1.72
C GLU A 62 -11.86 -0.03 -2.05
N ASP A 63 -13.11 -0.13 -1.61
CA ASP A 63 -14.13 0.90 -1.82
C ASP A 63 -13.69 2.25 -1.25
N ASP A 64 -13.05 2.27 -0.08
CA ASP A 64 -12.52 3.49 0.52
C ASP A 64 -11.35 4.05 -0.30
N LEU A 65 -10.34 3.25 -0.64
CA LEU A 65 -9.15 3.72 -1.35
C LEU A 65 -9.42 4.17 -2.79
N VAL A 66 -10.33 3.51 -3.50
CA VAL A 66 -10.76 3.91 -4.85
C VAL A 66 -11.45 5.28 -4.84
N ASN A 67 -12.08 5.64 -3.73
CA ASN A 67 -12.76 6.92 -3.53
C ASN A 67 -11.93 7.96 -2.75
N ASP A 68 -10.60 7.80 -2.67
CA ASP A 68 -9.69 8.70 -1.92
C ASP A 68 -10.07 8.84 -0.43
N VAL A 69 -10.62 7.78 0.16
CA VAL A 69 -10.93 7.70 1.58
C VAL A 69 -9.79 6.97 2.31
N MET A 70 -9.41 7.51 3.46
CA MET A 70 -8.32 6.95 4.27
C MET A 70 -8.75 5.66 4.97
N ILE A 71 -7.87 4.66 4.95
CA ILE A 71 -7.99 3.44 5.75
C ILE A 71 -6.92 3.42 6.85
N THR A 72 -7.13 2.62 7.90
CA THR A 72 -6.10 2.41 8.93
C THR A 72 -5.38 1.09 8.73
N LEU A 73 -4.07 1.08 8.93
CA LEU A 73 -3.27 -0.15 9.01
C LEU A 73 -3.09 -0.63 10.45
N GLY A 74 -3.53 0.16 11.43
CA GLY A 74 -3.37 -0.16 12.86
C GLY A 74 -1.94 0.07 13.33
N ALA A 75 -1.42 -0.86 14.14
CA ALA A 75 -0.07 -0.78 14.68
C ALA A 75 0.96 -1.48 13.77
N TYR A 76 2.16 -1.77 14.31
CA TYR A 76 3.24 -2.43 13.58
C TYR A 76 2.81 -3.74 12.93
N GLY A 77 3.20 -3.94 11.69
CA GLY A 77 2.92 -5.15 10.91
C GLY A 77 1.59 -5.12 10.16
N GLY A 78 0.76 -4.10 10.35
CA GLY A 78 -0.42 -3.91 9.51
C GLY A 78 -0.05 -3.42 8.12
N TYR A 79 -0.74 -3.95 7.08
CA TYR A 79 -0.43 -3.60 5.70
C TYR A 79 -1.66 -3.66 4.79
N VAL A 80 -1.52 -3.05 3.64
CA VAL A 80 -2.43 -3.16 2.50
C VAL A 80 -1.62 -3.37 1.23
N THR A 81 -2.05 -4.30 0.40
CA THR A 81 -1.51 -4.53 -0.95
C THR A 81 -2.53 -4.10 -1.97
N PHE A 82 -2.14 -3.16 -2.82
CA PHE A 82 -3.04 -2.57 -3.83
C PHE A 82 -2.35 -2.41 -5.17
N ALA A 83 -3.14 -2.19 -6.21
CA ALA A 83 -2.65 -1.87 -7.55
C ALA A 83 -3.36 -0.68 -8.15
N PHE A 84 -2.70 -0.06 -9.12
CA PHE A 84 -3.30 0.86 -10.07
C PHE A 84 -3.86 0.08 -11.27
N ASP A 85 -4.71 0.71 -12.08
CA ASP A 85 -5.23 0.14 -13.33
C ASP A 85 -4.22 0.20 -14.49
N HIS A 86 -3.03 0.70 -14.22
CA HIS A 86 -1.94 0.85 -15.18
C HIS A 86 -0.57 0.64 -14.50
N THR A 87 0.44 0.43 -15.32
CA THR A 87 1.83 0.36 -14.83
C THR A 87 2.31 1.75 -14.44
N VAL A 88 2.80 1.88 -13.20
CA VAL A 88 3.50 3.09 -12.76
C VAL A 88 4.90 3.10 -13.37
N VAL A 89 5.16 4.12 -14.20
CA VAL A 89 6.45 4.27 -14.88
C VAL A 89 7.42 5.04 -14.00
N ASN A 90 8.59 4.45 -13.74
CA ASN A 90 9.67 5.15 -13.03
C ASN A 90 10.33 6.19 -13.95
N VAL A 91 10.11 7.46 -13.65
CA VAL A 91 10.70 8.59 -14.39
C VAL A 91 11.83 9.21 -13.59
N PRO A 92 13.09 9.13 -14.05
CA PRO A 92 14.23 9.65 -13.31
C PRO A 92 14.09 11.14 -12.95
N GLY A 93 14.13 11.43 -11.65
CA GLY A 93 14.04 12.79 -11.12
C GLY A 93 12.62 13.30 -10.85
N GLU A 94 11.61 12.53 -11.19
CA GLU A 94 10.21 12.83 -10.91
C GLU A 94 9.67 11.97 -9.74
N LYS A 95 8.47 12.28 -9.30
CA LYS A 95 7.74 11.46 -8.31
C LYS A 95 6.70 10.62 -9.04
N ASP A 96 6.82 9.32 -8.93
CA ASP A 96 6.00 8.39 -9.69
C ASP A 96 4.61 8.19 -9.07
N PHE A 97 4.50 8.30 -7.74
CA PHE A 97 3.23 8.20 -7.01
C PHE A 97 3.31 8.94 -5.67
N TYR A 98 2.16 9.11 -5.04
CA TYR A 98 2.01 9.77 -3.76
C TYR A 98 1.15 8.92 -2.81
N ILE A 99 1.59 8.78 -1.56
CA ILE A 99 0.82 8.15 -0.48
C ILE A 99 0.50 9.22 0.56
N LYS A 100 -0.78 9.48 0.75
CA LYS A 100 -1.28 10.42 1.75
C LYS A 100 -1.39 9.72 3.10
N GLY A 101 -0.50 10.07 4.03
CA GLY A 101 -0.57 9.60 5.40
C GLY A 101 -1.42 10.51 6.29
N ASN A 102 -1.46 10.17 7.57
CA ASN A 102 -2.22 10.91 8.60
C ASN A 102 -1.40 11.98 9.35
N SER A 103 -0.20 12.30 8.87
CA SER A 103 0.63 13.31 9.53
C SER A 103 -0.02 14.70 9.50
N PHE A 104 0.01 15.37 10.62
CA PHE A 104 -0.53 16.72 10.75
C PHE A 104 0.28 17.58 11.72
N TYR A 105 0.18 18.89 11.54
CA TYR A 105 0.63 19.87 12.51
C TYR A 105 -0.59 20.48 13.21
N SER A 106 -0.46 20.71 14.51
CA SER A 106 -1.44 21.49 15.26
C SER A 106 -0.77 22.71 15.88
N ASP A 107 -1.37 23.87 15.75
CA ASP A 107 -0.95 25.05 16.48
C ASP A 107 -1.43 24.93 17.94
N ILE A 108 -0.52 25.16 18.88
CA ILE A 108 -0.86 25.20 20.30
C ILE A 108 -1.24 26.64 20.64
N PRO A 109 -2.49 26.95 21.01
CA PRO A 109 -2.91 28.29 21.36
C PRO A 109 -2.02 28.89 22.46
N GLY A 110 -1.47 30.07 22.21
CA GLY A 110 -0.58 30.77 23.13
C GLY A 110 0.92 30.44 23.01
N TYR A 111 1.30 29.52 22.10
CA TYR A 111 2.68 29.14 21.85
C TYR A 111 2.99 29.25 20.35
N ALA A 112 3.11 30.46 19.85
CA ALA A 112 3.25 30.72 18.40
C ALA A 112 4.48 30.05 17.74
N GLU A 113 5.47 29.61 18.52
CA GLU A 113 6.69 28.97 18.03
C GLU A 113 6.72 27.44 18.29
N GLN A 114 5.73 26.91 19.01
CA GLN A 114 5.63 25.48 19.30
C GLN A 114 4.51 24.85 18.47
N ARG A 115 4.87 24.02 17.52
CA ARG A 115 3.92 23.23 16.75
C ARG A 115 3.85 21.83 17.34
N GLY A 116 2.65 21.43 17.75
CA GLY A 116 2.34 20.03 18.01
C GLY A 116 2.12 19.29 16.69
N GLY A 117 1.88 18.01 16.77
CA GLY A 117 1.54 17.20 15.61
C GLY A 117 1.72 15.72 15.87
N ASN A 118 1.35 14.92 14.88
CA ASN A 118 1.57 13.48 14.88
C ASN A 118 2.08 13.05 13.51
N CYS A 119 2.84 11.96 13.48
CA CYS A 119 3.33 11.33 12.27
C CYS A 119 3.48 9.83 12.53
N GLU A 120 2.79 9.02 11.76
CA GLU A 120 2.85 7.56 11.82
C GLU A 120 3.44 7.05 10.51
N PRO A 121 4.78 7.00 10.41
CA PRO A 121 5.45 6.60 9.18
C PRO A 121 5.27 5.11 8.92
N GLY A 122 5.18 4.74 7.65
CA GLY A 122 5.13 3.36 7.18
C GLY A 122 6.28 3.02 6.25
N ILE A 123 6.45 1.73 5.99
CA ILE A 123 7.32 1.21 4.93
C ILE A 123 6.50 1.11 3.66
N VAL A 124 7.08 1.53 2.53
CA VAL A 124 6.49 1.39 1.21
C VAL A 124 7.30 0.37 0.43
N MET A 125 6.60 -0.60 -0.12
CA MET A 125 7.17 -1.59 -1.02
C MET A 125 6.47 -1.51 -2.37
N VAL A 126 7.21 -1.81 -3.43
CA VAL A 126 6.68 -1.92 -4.78
C VAL A 126 6.97 -3.31 -5.33
N ALA A 127 6.04 -3.88 -6.08
CA ALA A 127 6.24 -5.14 -6.78
C ALA A 127 6.32 -4.91 -8.28
N PHE A 128 7.20 -5.64 -8.92
CA PHE A 128 7.27 -5.73 -10.38
C PHE A 128 6.83 -7.12 -10.81
N ASP A 129 5.64 -7.23 -11.39
CA ASP A 129 5.07 -8.49 -11.88
C ASP A 129 5.90 -9.02 -13.06
N ARG A 130 6.94 -9.83 -12.75
CA ARG A 130 7.87 -10.38 -13.73
C ARG A 130 7.30 -11.55 -14.52
N ASN A 131 6.40 -12.28 -13.89
CA ASN A 131 5.80 -13.47 -14.49
C ASN A 131 4.47 -13.17 -15.19
N MET A 132 3.98 -11.92 -15.10
CA MET A 132 2.76 -11.40 -15.72
C MET A 132 1.50 -12.18 -15.31
N ASN A 133 1.43 -12.58 -14.03
CA ASN A 133 0.27 -13.27 -13.48
C ASN A 133 -0.80 -12.30 -12.91
N GLY A 134 -0.52 -10.99 -12.91
CA GLY A 134 -1.40 -9.94 -12.40
C GLY A 134 -1.45 -9.85 -10.88
N ARG A 135 -0.48 -10.46 -10.17
CA ARG A 135 -0.38 -10.42 -8.72
C ARG A 135 1.08 -10.24 -8.28
N PRO A 136 1.32 -9.58 -7.14
CA PRO A 136 2.67 -9.50 -6.59
C PRO A 136 3.02 -10.80 -5.87
N ASP A 137 4.09 -11.45 -6.31
CA ASP A 137 4.64 -12.65 -5.67
C ASP A 137 5.75 -12.30 -4.66
N ASP A 138 6.06 -13.19 -3.73
CA ASP A 138 7.00 -12.92 -2.62
C ASP A 138 8.39 -12.47 -3.07
N ASP A 139 8.87 -12.91 -4.22
CA ASP A 139 10.19 -12.58 -4.76
C ASP A 139 10.18 -11.34 -5.70
N GLU A 140 9.07 -10.67 -5.84
CA GLU A 140 8.87 -9.50 -6.70
C GLU A 140 8.85 -8.17 -5.95
N TRP A 141 8.89 -8.20 -4.61
CA TRP A 141 8.81 -7.02 -3.77
C TRP A 141 10.17 -6.34 -3.56
N TYR A 142 10.15 -5.01 -3.62
CA TYR A 142 11.28 -4.12 -3.35
C TYR A 142 10.88 -3.06 -2.35
N GLU A 143 11.62 -2.96 -1.24
CA GLU A 143 11.45 -1.87 -0.26
C GLU A 143 11.99 -0.57 -0.84
N LEU A 144 11.20 0.49 -0.81
CA LEU A 144 11.66 1.83 -1.15
C LEU A 144 12.43 2.42 0.02
N ALA A 145 13.63 2.94 -0.27
CA ALA A 145 14.49 3.54 0.76
C ALA A 145 13.88 4.87 1.26
N GLY A 146 13.20 4.82 2.39
CA GLY A 146 12.73 6.01 3.11
C GLY A 146 13.85 6.76 3.83
N SER A 147 13.51 7.86 4.50
CA SER A 147 14.47 8.73 5.22
C SER A 147 15.28 7.98 6.28
N GLU A 148 14.69 7.01 6.93
CA GLU A 148 15.32 6.24 8.01
C GLU A 148 15.92 4.91 7.56
N TYR A 149 15.90 4.60 6.26
CA TYR A 149 16.33 3.29 5.74
C TYR A 149 17.76 2.92 6.12
N THR A 150 18.67 3.90 6.16
CA THR A 150 20.09 3.73 6.51
C THR A 150 20.42 4.14 7.94
N SER A 151 19.44 4.58 8.73
CA SER A 151 19.64 4.98 10.11
C SER A 151 20.09 3.80 10.97
N SER A 152 21.09 4.02 11.84
CA SER A 152 21.55 3.01 12.79
C SER A 152 20.51 2.67 13.86
N ALA A 153 19.50 3.51 14.03
CA ALA A 153 18.38 3.26 14.94
C ALA A 153 17.29 2.37 14.31
N THR A 154 17.31 2.15 12.99
CA THR A 154 16.34 1.32 12.30
C THR A 154 16.62 -0.15 12.52
N ILE A 155 15.67 -0.85 13.12
CA ILE A 155 15.74 -2.30 13.33
C ILE A 155 15.25 -3.00 12.06
N LYS A 156 16.16 -3.65 11.36
CA LYS A 156 15.82 -4.46 10.19
C LYS A 156 15.22 -5.81 10.61
N ASN A 157 14.30 -6.33 9.81
CA ASN A 157 13.60 -7.58 10.06
C ASN A 157 12.88 -7.61 11.44
N TYR A 158 12.34 -6.46 11.84
CA TYR A 158 11.54 -6.38 13.05
C TYR A 158 10.27 -7.21 12.88
N THR A 159 10.01 -8.08 13.85
CA THR A 159 8.82 -8.94 13.85
C THR A 159 8.05 -8.75 15.15
N ILE A 160 6.75 -8.58 15.03
CA ILE A 160 5.83 -8.50 16.15
C ILE A 160 4.78 -9.62 16.04
N THR A 161 4.43 -10.21 17.16
CA THR A 161 3.38 -11.23 17.26
C THR A 161 2.28 -10.73 18.19
N TYR A 162 1.06 -10.63 17.67
CA TYR A 162 -0.12 -10.32 18.45
C TYR A 162 -0.80 -11.61 18.91
N HIS A 163 -1.06 -11.70 20.22
CA HIS A 163 -1.69 -12.85 20.82
C HIS A 163 -3.20 -12.62 20.93
N ARG A 164 -3.97 -13.54 20.36
CA ARG A 164 -5.44 -13.45 20.41
C ARG A 164 -5.91 -13.43 21.88
N PRO A 165 -6.68 -12.43 22.31
CA PRO A 165 -7.20 -12.38 23.65
C PRO A 165 -8.25 -13.47 23.88
N THR A 166 -8.44 -13.90 25.13
CA THR A 166 -9.43 -14.92 25.50
C THR A 166 -10.84 -14.34 25.61
N SER A 167 -10.94 -13.05 25.82
CA SER A 167 -12.20 -12.29 25.88
C SER A 167 -12.10 -11.03 25.03
N ILE A 168 -13.22 -10.57 24.48
CA ILE A 168 -13.32 -9.30 23.77
C ILE A 168 -13.04 -8.08 24.65
N LEU A 169 -13.03 -8.28 25.98
CA LEU A 169 -12.72 -7.23 26.95
C LEU A 169 -11.23 -7.17 27.30
N ASP A 170 -10.46 -8.19 26.94
CA ASP A 170 -9.04 -8.25 27.23
C ASP A 170 -8.25 -7.38 26.24
N LYS A 171 -7.11 -6.87 26.72
CA LYS A 171 -6.13 -6.20 25.87
C LYS A 171 -5.43 -7.22 24.98
N VAL A 172 -5.05 -6.82 23.78
CA VAL A 172 -4.24 -7.65 22.89
C VAL A 172 -2.79 -7.60 23.35
N LYS A 173 -2.26 -8.72 23.87
CA LYS A 173 -0.85 -8.85 24.18
C LYS A 173 -0.04 -8.94 22.88
N TRP A 174 1.16 -8.34 22.88
CA TRP A 174 2.14 -8.52 21.83
C TRP A 174 3.51 -8.88 22.38
N THR A 175 4.30 -9.55 21.56
CA THR A 175 5.72 -9.85 21.78
C THR A 175 6.48 -9.55 20.50
N ASP A 176 7.78 -9.21 20.58
CA ASP A 176 8.62 -8.95 19.42
C ASP A 176 9.88 -9.83 19.39
N ASN A 177 10.60 -9.78 18.27
CA ASN A 177 11.85 -10.52 18.10
C ASN A 177 13.06 -9.84 18.77
N GLN A 178 12.86 -8.73 19.49
CA GLN A 178 13.87 -8.08 20.33
C GLN A 178 13.76 -8.49 21.81
N GLY A 179 12.77 -9.33 22.14
CA GLY A 179 12.50 -9.78 23.51
C GLY A 179 11.62 -8.85 24.33
N ASN A 180 10.97 -7.88 23.70
CA ASN A 180 10.01 -7.01 24.37
C ASN A 180 8.59 -7.58 24.30
N GLU A 181 7.78 -7.17 25.26
CA GLU A 181 6.34 -7.49 25.30
C GLU A 181 5.53 -6.30 25.82
N GLY A 182 4.26 -6.28 25.50
CA GLY A 182 3.34 -5.25 25.94
C GLY A 182 1.90 -5.54 25.55
N TYR A 183 1.08 -4.50 25.59
CA TYR A 183 -0.34 -4.61 25.27
C TYR A 183 -0.76 -3.46 24.37
N VAL A 184 -1.61 -3.75 23.38
CA VAL A 184 -2.39 -2.75 22.68
C VAL A 184 -3.57 -2.37 23.57
N ASN A 185 -3.67 -1.09 23.90
CA ASN A 185 -4.79 -0.61 24.70
C ASN A 185 -6.06 -0.63 23.86
N ARG A 186 -7.16 -0.99 24.51
CA ARG A 186 -8.50 -0.80 23.95
C ARG A 186 -8.88 0.67 24.19
N ASN A 187 -9.29 1.33 23.12
CA ASN A 187 -9.91 2.66 23.18
C ASN A 187 -11.42 2.52 23.34
#